data_4798d3fe1b3a54426b1e5d6e7dc84c6c
#
_entry.id   4798d3fe1b3a54426b1e5d6e7dc84c6c
#
_cell.length_a   1.000
_cell.length_b   1.000
_cell.length_c   1.000
_cell.angle_alpha   90.00
_cell.angle_beta   90.00
_cell.angle_gamma   90.00
#
_symmetry.space_group_name_H-M   'P 1'
#
loop_
_entity.id
_entity.type
_entity.pdbx_description
1 polymer ?
#
loop_
_entity_poly.entity_id
_entity_poly.type
_entity_poly.pdbx_seq_one_letter_code
_entity_poly.pdbx_strand_id
1 'polypeptide(L)'
;MEQTNMTKKIIELKNISKEFEGEQVLRSINLDIYDKQFVTLLGPSGCGKTTTLRIVGGFEVPNEGEVLFEGKQINDVPAHKRHINTVFQKYALFPHLNVFENVAFSLRLKKIPNAEIIRRVKEMLELVALKGFERKNVTKLSGGQQQRVAIARALISHPRVLLLDEPLGALDLKLRKDMQNELKKIQKQTGITFIYVTHDQEEALSMSDVVVVMAEGKIQQIGSPTDIYNEPVNAFVADFIGESNILDGVMNEDYKVTFSGHTFQCVDKGFAPGEQIDVVVRPEDVDVVAPKDGMLTGTVTSVTFKGVHYEIIVDIDGFKWMIQSTDFVDVNANIGVSIDPDAIHIMKKSEFSGQYGDYSTFSDEIDELSNTETVGD
;
A
#
# COMPACT_ATOMS: atom_id res chain seq x y z
N MET A 1 -4.66 -6.07 31.26
CA MET A 1 -3.32 -6.65 31.02
C MET A 1 -3.51 -7.80 30.04
N GLU A 2 -3.59 -7.48 28.76
CA GLU A 2 -3.52 -8.50 27.70
C GLU A 2 -2.07 -8.91 27.55
N GLN A 3 -1.81 -10.19 27.77
CA GLN A 3 -0.52 -10.80 27.47
C GLN A 3 -0.29 -10.64 25.99
N THR A 4 0.68 -9.81 25.62
CA THR A 4 1.23 -9.73 24.27
C THR A 4 1.79 -11.13 23.94
N ASN A 5 1.00 -11.96 23.26
CA ASN A 5 1.50 -13.16 22.61
C ASN A 5 2.59 -12.69 21.65
N MET A 6 3.85 -12.90 21.99
CA MET A 6 4.97 -12.68 21.07
C MET A 6 4.73 -13.56 19.85
N THR A 7 4.19 -12.98 18.79
CA THR A 7 3.94 -13.68 17.53
C THR A 7 5.29 -14.13 16.98
N LYS A 8 5.39 -15.43 16.62
CA LYS A 8 6.62 -16.06 16.12
C LYS A 8 7.01 -15.42 14.80
N LYS A 9 8.25 -14.94 14.65
CA LYS A 9 8.80 -14.52 13.37
C LYS A 9 8.83 -15.69 12.40
N ILE A 10 8.27 -15.51 11.21
CA ILE A 10 8.24 -16.55 10.16
C ILE A 10 9.26 -16.26 9.07
N ILE A 11 9.44 -15.00 8.69
CA ILE A 11 10.48 -14.53 7.76
C ILE A 11 11.24 -13.39 8.44
N GLU A 12 12.56 -13.42 8.33
CA GLU A 12 13.43 -12.30 8.70
C GLU A 12 14.35 -12.00 7.51
N LEU A 13 14.37 -10.75 7.09
CA LEU A 13 15.33 -10.20 6.13
C LEU A 13 16.35 -9.37 6.91
N LYS A 14 17.63 -9.68 6.79
CA LYS A 14 18.70 -8.99 7.51
C LYS A 14 19.71 -8.43 6.51
N ASN A 15 19.78 -7.10 6.40
CA ASN A 15 20.69 -6.35 5.54
C ASN A 15 20.68 -6.84 4.09
N ILE A 16 19.49 -7.13 3.55
CA ILE A 16 19.36 -7.64 2.19
C ILE A 16 19.68 -6.55 1.18
N SER A 17 20.72 -6.77 0.40
CA SER A 17 21.11 -5.93 -0.72
C SER A 17 21.07 -6.72 -2.02
N LYS A 18 20.62 -6.08 -3.11
CA LYS A 18 20.55 -6.67 -4.45
C LYS A 18 20.93 -5.66 -5.51
N GLU A 19 21.78 -6.09 -6.42
CA GLU A 19 22.23 -5.34 -7.58
C GLU A 19 21.99 -6.17 -8.84
N PHE A 20 21.62 -5.52 -9.94
CA PHE A 20 21.55 -6.09 -11.28
C PHE A 20 22.34 -5.20 -12.23
N GLU A 21 23.32 -5.75 -12.92
CA GLU A 21 24.12 -5.06 -13.97
C GLU A 21 24.70 -3.70 -13.50
N GLY A 22 25.08 -3.57 -12.22
CA GLY A 22 25.63 -2.34 -11.63
C GLY A 22 24.59 -1.40 -11.04
N GLU A 23 23.30 -1.68 -11.19
CA GLU A 23 22.21 -0.91 -10.59
C GLU A 23 21.76 -1.53 -9.26
N GLN A 24 21.85 -0.77 -8.18
CA GLN A 24 21.44 -1.21 -6.84
C GLN A 24 19.93 -1.07 -6.66
N VAL A 25 19.23 -2.20 -6.67
CA VAL A 25 17.76 -2.29 -6.55
C VAL A 25 17.30 -2.39 -5.11
N LEU A 26 18.07 -3.07 -4.23
CA LEU A 26 17.76 -3.14 -2.79
C LEU A 26 18.99 -2.70 -1.99
N ARG A 27 18.74 -1.88 -0.96
CA ARG A 27 19.76 -1.23 -0.14
C ARG A 27 19.55 -1.58 1.32
N SER A 28 20.18 -2.67 1.79
CA SER A 28 20.19 -3.09 3.21
C SER A 28 18.79 -3.22 3.82
N ILE A 29 17.89 -3.95 3.16
CA ILE A 29 16.52 -4.18 3.63
C ILE A 29 16.55 -5.03 4.90
N ASN A 30 15.91 -4.52 5.95
CA ASN A 30 15.67 -5.20 7.22
C ASN A 30 14.17 -5.27 7.46
N LEU A 31 13.62 -6.51 7.57
CA LEU A 31 12.18 -6.72 7.71
C LEU A 31 11.89 -8.00 8.47
N ASP A 32 11.10 -7.89 9.54
CA ASP A 32 10.55 -9.01 10.28
C ASP A 32 9.08 -9.22 9.92
N ILE A 33 8.72 -10.43 9.52
CA ILE A 33 7.34 -10.82 9.22
C ILE A 33 6.92 -11.91 10.21
N TYR A 34 5.78 -11.70 10.86
CA TYR A 34 5.28 -12.60 11.88
C TYR A 34 4.24 -13.58 11.34
N ASP A 35 4.11 -14.71 12.02
CA ASP A 35 3.19 -15.79 11.62
C ASP A 35 1.73 -15.30 11.59
N LYS A 36 1.01 -15.70 10.54
CA LYS A 36 -0.42 -15.39 10.30
C LYS A 36 -0.74 -13.92 10.00
N GLN A 37 0.26 -13.07 9.75
CA GLN A 37 0.02 -11.69 9.30
C GLN A 37 -0.29 -11.62 7.80
N PHE A 38 -1.05 -10.62 7.44
CA PHE A 38 -1.17 -10.11 6.07
C PHE A 38 -0.24 -8.88 5.96
N VAL A 39 0.91 -9.05 5.32
CA VAL A 39 1.93 -8.00 5.16
C VAL A 39 1.93 -7.51 3.72
N THR A 40 1.82 -6.22 3.50
CA THR A 40 1.88 -5.62 2.16
C THR A 40 3.15 -4.82 1.97
N LEU A 41 3.89 -5.13 0.90
CA LEU A 41 4.97 -4.30 0.37
C LEU A 41 4.35 -3.29 -0.60
N LEU A 42 4.35 -2.03 -0.25
CA LEU A 42 3.73 -0.93 -0.98
C LEU A 42 4.80 0.07 -1.44
N GLY A 43 4.64 0.67 -2.62
CA GLY A 43 5.56 1.70 -3.12
C GLY A 43 5.47 1.87 -4.63
N PRO A 44 6.14 2.87 -5.22
CA PRO A 44 6.13 3.12 -6.65
C PRO A 44 6.79 2.00 -7.46
N SER A 45 6.59 2.01 -8.78
CA SER A 45 7.23 1.06 -9.68
C SER A 45 8.77 1.16 -9.59
N GLY A 46 9.46 0.02 -9.62
CA GLY A 46 10.92 -0.01 -9.56
C GLY A 46 11.55 0.11 -8.17
N CYS A 47 10.80 0.35 -7.08
CA CYS A 47 11.37 0.51 -5.74
C CYS A 47 11.86 -0.79 -5.05
N GLY A 48 11.79 -1.96 -5.72
CA GLY A 48 12.36 -3.22 -5.22
C GLY A 48 11.37 -4.22 -4.61
N LYS A 49 10.05 -3.96 -4.59
CA LYS A 49 9.02 -4.86 -4.00
C LYS A 49 9.05 -6.27 -4.57
N THR A 50 8.91 -6.41 -5.88
CA THR A 50 8.94 -7.71 -6.58
C THR A 50 10.29 -8.41 -6.39
N THR A 51 11.40 -7.67 -6.36
CA THR A 51 12.73 -8.23 -6.09
C THR A 51 12.81 -8.79 -4.67
N THR A 52 12.30 -8.07 -3.68
CA THR A 52 12.20 -8.54 -2.29
C THR A 52 11.35 -9.82 -2.20
N LEU A 53 10.18 -9.82 -2.85
CA LEU A 53 9.31 -11.00 -2.92
C LEU A 53 10.01 -12.20 -3.55
N ARG A 54 10.74 -12.00 -4.66
CA ARG A 54 11.50 -13.07 -5.36
C ARG A 54 12.62 -13.62 -4.52
N ILE A 55 13.32 -12.80 -3.75
CA ILE A 55 14.34 -13.24 -2.79
C ILE A 55 13.72 -14.12 -1.71
N VAL A 56 12.60 -13.71 -1.11
CA VAL A 56 11.86 -14.54 -0.14
C VAL A 56 11.39 -15.85 -0.77
N GLY A 57 10.91 -15.82 -2.00
CA GLY A 57 10.46 -16.99 -2.77
C GLY A 57 11.58 -17.93 -3.22
N GLY A 58 12.84 -17.49 -3.20
CA GLY A 58 14.00 -18.26 -3.69
C GLY A 58 14.13 -18.30 -5.21
N PHE A 59 13.59 -17.30 -5.89
CA PHE A 59 13.74 -17.07 -7.34
C PHE A 59 14.92 -16.15 -7.64
N GLU A 60 15.37 -15.37 -6.63
CA GLU A 60 16.54 -14.53 -6.67
C GLU A 60 17.39 -14.76 -5.43
N VAL A 61 18.72 -14.61 -5.58
CA VAL A 61 19.67 -14.67 -4.46
C VAL A 61 20.12 -13.24 -4.15
N PRO A 62 20.10 -12.79 -2.90
CA PRO A 62 20.64 -11.48 -2.56
C PRO A 62 22.15 -11.45 -2.76
N ASN A 63 22.72 -10.27 -3.04
CA ASN A 63 24.17 -10.10 -3.10
C ASN A 63 24.77 -10.09 -1.69
N GLU A 64 24.03 -9.49 -0.73
CA GLU A 64 24.42 -9.43 0.68
C GLU A 64 23.21 -9.68 1.60
N GLY A 65 23.51 -10.07 2.83
CA GLY A 65 22.50 -10.27 3.87
C GLY A 65 21.96 -11.69 3.95
N GLU A 66 21.04 -11.89 4.87
CA GLU A 66 20.48 -13.19 5.23
C GLU A 66 18.96 -13.20 5.15
N VAL A 67 18.42 -14.25 4.54
CA VAL A 67 16.99 -14.59 4.58
C VAL A 67 16.80 -15.75 5.52
N LEU A 68 16.01 -15.54 6.59
CA LEU A 68 15.71 -16.58 7.55
C LEU A 68 14.23 -16.98 7.43
N PHE A 69 13.97 -18.27 7.48
CA PHE A 69 12.64 -18.84 7.59
C PHE A 69 12.57 -19.64 8.91
N GLU A 70 11.68 -19.22 9.82
CA GLU A 70 11.57 -19.77 11.18
C GLU A 70 12.93 -19.87 11.89
N GLY A 71 13.76 -18.81 11.76
CA GLY A 71 15.09 -18.70 12.36
C GLY A 71 16.19 -19.48 11.66
N LYS A 72 15.92 -20.16 10.53
CA LYS A 72 16.93 -20.90 9.74
C LYS A 72 17.22 -20.14 8.45
N GLN A 73 18.49 -19.97 8.14
CA GLN A 73 18.90 -19.34 6.88
C GLN A 73 18.49 -20.19 5.68
N ILE A 74 17.91 -19.53 4.66
CA ILE A 74 17.38 -20.17 3.45
C ILE A 74 17.94 -19.58 2.15
N ASN A 75 19.01 -18.78 2.18
CA ASN A 75 19.59 -18.17 0.97
C ASN A 75 19.83 -19.22 -0.14
N ASP A 76 20.46 -20.34 0.20
CA ASP A 76 20.82 -21.41 -0.73
C ASP A 76 19.72 -22.47 -0.94
N VAL A 77 18.56 -22.30 -0.29
CA VAL A 77 17.44 -23.23 -0.44
C VAL A 77 16.64 -22.86 -1.70
N PRO A 78 16.60 -23.74 -2.72
CA PRO A 78 15.86 -23.44 -3.94
C PRO A 78 14.35 -23.33 -3.71
N ALA A 79 13.64 -22.53 -4.50
CA ALA A 79 12.21 -22.22 -4.35
C ALA A 79 11.32 -23.45 -4.09
N HIS A 80 11.53 -24.56 -4.85
CA HIS A 80 10.71 -25.77 -4.75
C HIS A 80 10.87 -26.54 -3.43
N LYS A 81 11.89 -26.23 -2.62
CA LYS A 81 12.15 -26.82 -1.30
C LYS A 81 11.72 -25.90 -0.15
N ARG A 82 11.34 -24.67 -0.43
CA ARG A 82 10.80 -23.74 0.58
C ARG A 82 9.34 -24.08 0.86
N HIS A 83 8.90 -23.93 2.11
CA HIS A 83 7.48 -24.02 2.49
C HIS A 83 6.73 -22.71 2.18
N ILE A 84 7.04 -22.11 1.03
CA ILE A 84 6.58 -20.83 0.54
C ILE A 84 6.06 -21.05 -0.88
N ASN A 85 4.87 -20.58 -1.19
CA ASN A 85 4.32 -20.62 -2.55
C ASN A 85 4.08 -19.22 -3.08
N THR A 86 4.09 -19.08 -4.40
CA THR A 86 3.94 -17.78 -5.08
C THR A 86 2.80 -17.83 -6.09
N VAL A 87 1.97 -16.79 -6.08
CA VAL A 87 1.03 -16.44 -7.14
C VAL A 87 1.64 -15.27 -7.90
N PHE A 88 1.94 -15.48 -9.18
CA PHE A 88 2.54 -14.48 -10.06
C PHE A 88 1.48 -13.57 -10.67
N GLN A 89 1.84 -12.38 -11.07
CA GLN A 89 1.00 -11.36 -11.69
C GLN A 89 0.17 -11.89 -12.88
N LYS A 90 0.75 -12.75 -13.74
CA LYS A 90 0.09 -13.41 -14.86
C LYS A 90 -0.50 -14.78 -14.52
N TYR A 91 -0.71 -15.10 -13.22
CA TYR A 91 -1.27 -16.33 -12.67
C TYR A 91 -0.50 -17.63 -13.01
N ALA A 92 0.24 -17.69 -14.11
CA ALA A 92 1.05 -18.82 -14.59
C ALA A 92 0.30 -20.17 -14.56
N LEU A 93 -0.98 -20.17 -14.93
CA LEU A 93 -1.77 -21.40 -15.05
C LEU A 93 -1.28 -22.26 -16.22
N PHE A 94 -1.41 -23.57 -16.12
CA PHE A 94 -1.10 -24.50 -17.18
C PHE A 94 -2.26 -24.55 -18.18
N PRO A 95 -2.14 -23.94 -19.40
CA PRO A 95 -3.27 -23.74 -20.30
C PRO A 95 -3.81 -25.03 -20.91
N HIS A 96 -3.01 -26.08 -20.95
CA HIS A 96 -3.38 -27.42 -21.44
C HIS A 96 -4.06 -28.28 -20.38
N LEU A 97 -4.14 -27.84 -19.14
CA LEU A 97 -4.79 -28.53 -18.02
C LEU A 97 -6.13 -27.84 -17.69
N ASN A 98 -7.11 -28.62 -17.23
CA ASN A 98 -8.33 -28.08 -16.65
C ASN A 98 -8.12 -27.52 -15.25
N VAL A 99 -9.17 -26.96 -14.61
CA VAL A 99 -9.12 -26.40 -13.26
C VAL A 99 -8.65 -27.44 -12.23
N PHE A 100 -9.26 -28.64 -12.26
CA PHE A 100 -8.89 -29.73 -11.34
C PHE A 100 -7.41 -30.08 -11.45
N GLU A 101 -6.91 -30.29 -12.66
CA GLU A 101 -5.52 -30.69 -12.89
C GLU A 101 -4.53 -29.58 -12.52
N ASN A 102 -4.87 -28.30 -12.76
CA ASN A 102 -4.06 -27.18 -12.30
C ASN A 102 -3.90 -27.19 -10.78
N VAL A 103 -5.00 -27.34 -10.04
CA VAL A 103 -5.00 -27.35 -8.57
C VAL A 103 -4.31 -28.63 -8.04
N ALA A 104 -4.60 -29.78 -8.63
CA ALA A 104 -4.04 -31.08 -8.22
C ALA A 104 -2.54 -31.25 -8.51
N PHE A 105 -1.94 -30.38 -9.34
CA PHE A 105 -0.61 -30.58 -9.91
C PHE A 105 0.47 -30.89 -8.86
N SER A 106 0.57 -30.09 -7.81
CA SER A 106 1.56 -30.28 -6.74
C SER A 106 1.35 -31.59 -5.95
N LEU A 107 0.09 -32.00 -5.75
CA LEU A 107 -0.24 -33.24 -5.05
C LEU A 107 0.11 -34.49 -5.89
N ARG A 108 -0.06 -34.39 -7.21
CA ARG A 108 0.36 -35.45 -8.14
C ARG A 108 1.89 -35.64 -8.12
N LEU A 109 2.66 -34.55 -8.13
CA LEU A 109 4.12 -34.61 -8.02
C LEU A 109 4.56 -35.27 -6.70
N LYS A 110 3.82 -35.03 -5.61
CA LYS A 110 4.05 -35.67 -4.31
C LYS A 110 3.51 -37.11 -4.22
N LYS A 111 2.96 -37.66 -5.32
CA LYS A 111 2.38 -39.01 -5.42
C LYS A 111 1.29 -39.28 -4.37
N ILE A 112 0.50 -38.27 -4.02
CA ILE A 112 -0.64 -38.45 -3.11
C ILE A 112 -1.71 -39.35 -3.77
N PRO A 113 -2.41 -40.24 -3.02
CA PRO A 113 -3.46 -41.07 -3.56
C PRO A 113 -4.60 -40.31 -4.21
N ASN A 114 -5.14 -40.78 -5.35
CA ASN A 114 -6.17 -40.07 -6.12
C ASN A 114 -7.43 -39.73 -5.30
N ALA A 115 -7.88 -40.62 -4.41
CA ALA A 115 -9.03 -40.34 -3.56
C ALA A 115 -8.82 -39.11 -2.69
N GLU A 116 -7.64 -38.95 -2.13
CA GLU A 116 -7.24 -37.83 -1.30
C GLU A 116 -7.08 -36.55 -2.15
N ILE A 117 -6.52 -36.65 -3.35
CA ILE A 117 -6.43 -35.53 -4.29
C ILE A 117 -7.83 -34.98 -4.61
N ILE A 118 -8.77 -35.87 -4.95
CA ILE A 118 -10.16 -35.49 -5.28
C ILE A 118 -10.81 -34.74 -4.11
N ARG A 119 -10.65 -35.26 -2.89
CA ARG A 119 -11.18 -34.63 -1.68
C ARG A 119 -10.61 -33.23 -1.48
N ARG A 120 -9.28 -33.10 -1.45
CA ARG A 120 -8.60 -31.80 -1.21
C ARG A 120 -8.87 -30.77 -2.30
N VAL A 121 -8.90 -31.17 -3.56
CA VAL A 121 -9.21 -30.25 -4.66
C VAL A 121 -10.63 -29.73 -4.54
N LYS A 122 -11.64 -30.57 -4.19
CA LYS A 122 -13.01 -30.13 -3.98
C LYS A 122 -13.11 -29.11 -2.84
N GLU A 123 -12.49 -29.41 -1.71
CA GLU A 123 -12.44 -28.52 -0.54
C GLU A 123 -11.78 -27.17 -0.90
N MET A 124 -10.68 -27.22 -1.65
CA MET A 124 -9.96 -26.03 -2.07
C MET A 124 -10.76 -25.18 -3.07
N LEU A 125 -11.44 -25.81 -4.05
CA LEU A 125 -12.30 -25.11 -5.00
C LEU A 125 -13.54 -24.50 -4.31
N GLU A 126 -14.04 -25.13 -3.26
CA GLU A 126 -15.11 -24.55 -2.44
C GLU A 126 -14.61 -23.33 -1.65
N LEU A 127 -13.39 -23.39 -1.08
CA LEU A 127 -12.74 -22.29 -0.38
C LEU A 127 -12.60 -21.03 -1.25
N VAL A 128 -12.25 -21.19 -2.53
CA VAL A 128 -12.06 -20.08 -3.48
C VAL A 128 -13.31 -19.80 -4.33
N ALA A 129 -14.50 -20.25 -3.92
CA ALA A 129 -15.79 -20.05 -4.58
C ALA A 129 -15.82 -20.50 -6.06
N LEU A 130 -15.15 -21.61 -6.38
CA LEU A 130 -15.11 -22.25 -7.71
C LEU A 130 -15.70 -23.68 -7.71
N LYS A 131 -16.61 -24.00 -6.78
CA LYS A 131 -17.31 -25.28 -6.76
C LYS A 131 -18.03 -25.55 -8.09
N GLY A 132 -17.81 -26.73 -8.67
CA GLY A 132 -18.39 -27.14 -9.95
C GLY A 132 -17.59 -26.73 -11.20
N PHE A 133 -16.43 -26.09 -11.02
CA PHE A 133 -15.55 -25.65 -12.12
C PHE A 133 -14.48 -26.68 -12.48
N GLU A 134 -14.43 -27.84 -11.84
CA GLU A 134 -13.35 -28.83 -11.91
C GLU A 134 -12.94 -29.19 -13.34
N ARG A 135 -13.94 -29.36 -14.23
CA ARG A 135 -13.73 -29.80 -15.63
C ARG A 135 -13.53 -28.66 -16.62
N LYS A 136 -13.67 -27.39 -16.18
CA LYS A 136 -13.53 -26.23 -17.08
C LYS A 136 -12.09 -26.06 -17.51
N ASN A 137 -11.91 -25.65 -18.78
CA ASN A 137 -10.61 -25.23 -19.28
C ASN A 137 -10.26 -23.85 -18.68
N VAL A 138 -9.04 -23.70 -18.16
CA VAL A 138 -8.59 -22.45 -17.52
C VAL A 138 -8.53 -21.27 -18.48
N THR A 139 -8.32 -21.51 -19.79
CA THR A 139 -8.28 -20.45 -20.82
C THR A 139 -9.66 -19.83 -21.10
N LYS A 140 -10.76 -20.52 -20.68
CA LYS A 140 -12.14 -20.03 -20.85
C LYS A 140 -12.67 -19.32 -19.59
N LEU A 141 -11.85 -19.14 -18.57
CA LEU A 141 -12.20 -18.46 -17.33
C LEU A 141 -11.97 -16.96 -17.43
N SER A 142 -12.77 -16.17 -16.70
CA SER A 142 -12.48 -14.74 -16.49
C SER A 142 -11.19 -14.55 -15.70
N GLY A 143 -10.58 -13.36 -15.76
CA GLY A 143 -9.34 -13.05 -15.02
C GLY A 143 -9.45 -13.36 -13.54
N GLY A 144 -10.53 -12.95 -12.86
CA GLY A 144 -10.75 -13.28 -11.45
C GLY A 144 -10.93 -14.76 -11.17
N GLN A 145 -11.56 -15.53 -12.10
CA GLN A 145 -11.65 -16.99 -11.97
C GLN A 145 -10.28 -17.66 -12.14
N GLN A 146 -9.46 -17.19 -13.09
CA GLN A 146 -8.09 -17.66 -13.27
C GLN A 146 -7.24 -17.40 -12.03
N GLN A 147 -7.36 -16.24 -11.44
CA GLN A 147 -6.68 -15.87 -10.20
C GLN A 147 -7.07 -16.81 -9.05
N ARG A 148 -8.37 -17.08 -8.85
CA ARG A 148 -8.85 -18.01 -7.83
C ARG A 148 -8.28 -19.42 -8.04
N VAL A 149 -8.16 -19.88 -9.27
CA VAL A 149 -7.49 -21.17 -9.59
C VAL A 149 -6.01 -21.12 -9.19
N ALA A 150 -5.31 -20.02 -9.47
CA ALA A 150 -3.90 -19.86 -9.10
C ALA A 150 -3.71 -19.86 -7.57
N ILE A 151 -4.58 -19.16 -6.84
CA ILE A 151 -4.59 -19.16 -5.37
C ILE A 151 -4.87 -20.57 -4.84
N ALA A 152 -5.89 -21.27 -5.35
CA ALA A 152 -6.20 -22.64 -4.98
C ALA A 152 -5.02 -23.59 -5.21
N ARG A 153 -4.34 -23.49 -6.36
CA ARG A 153 -3.14 -24.24 -6.69
C ARG A 153 -1.99 -23.96 -5.71
N ALA A 154 -1.83 -22.70 -5.30
CA ALA A 154 -0.79 -22.31 -4.35
C ALA A 154 -1.11 -22.81 -2.93
N LEU A 155 -2.38 -22.77 -2.51
CA LEU A 155 -2.79 -23.16 -1.16
C LEU A 155 -2.89 -24.66 -0.92
N ILE A 156 -3.17 -25.48 -1.97
CA ILE A 156 -3.45 -26.91 -1.83
C ILE A 156 -2.31 -27.73 -1.18
N SER A 157 -1.08 -27.22 -1.28
CA SER A 157 0.10 -27.85 -0.67
C SER A 157 0.32 -27.44 0.79
N HIS A 158 -0.57 -26.64 1.37
CA HIS A 158 -0.51 -26.08 2.72
C HIS A 158 0.82 -25.36 3.01
N PRO A 159 1.15 -24.29 2.27
CA PRO A 159 2.36 -23.50 2.54
C PRO A 159 2.23 -22.79 3.88
N ARG A 160 3.37 -22.42 4.48
CA ARG A 160 3.39 -21.55 5.67
C ARG A 160 3.27 -20.07 5.29
N VAL A 161 3.77 -19.71 4.09
CA VAL A 161 3.74 -18.35 3.55
C VAL A 161 3.25 -18.41 2.11
N LEU A 162 2.34 -17.50 1.76
CA LEU A 162 1.88 -17.25 0.41
C LEU A 162 2.36 -15.88 -0.07
N LEU A 163 3.10 -15.87 -1.16
CA LEU A 163 3.56 -14.66 -1.84
C LEU A 163 2.60 -14.32 -2.98
N LEU A 164 2.21 -13.06 -3.09
CA LEU A 164 1.27 -12.55 -4.07
C LEU A 164 1.89 -11.32 -4.76
N ASP A 165 2.25 -11.46 -6.04
CA ASP A 165 2.92 -10.42 -6.83
C ASP A 165 1.89 -9.70 -7.71
N GLU A 166 1.41 -8.53 -7.30
CA GLU A 166 0.40 -7.69 -7.95
C GLU A 166 -0.81 -8.49 -8.48
N PRO A 167 -1.44 -9.35 -7.67
CA PRO A 167 -2.42 -10.31 -8.20
C PRO A 167 -3.71 -9.64 -8.70
N LEU A 168 -4.04 -8.42 -8.27
CA LEU A 168 -5.30 -7.73 -8.60
C LEU A 168 -5.14 -6.70 -9.73
N GLY A 169 -3.93 -6.40 -10.19
CA GLY A 169 -3.66 -5.33 -11.14
C GLY A 169 -4.36 -5.45 -12.51
N ALA A 170 -4.75 -6.67 -12.92
CA ALA A 170 -5.42 -6.90 -14.19
C ALA A 170 -6.96 -6.94 -14.10
N LEU A 171 -7.55 -6.67 -12.93
CA LEU A 171 -8.98 -6.74 -12.68
C LEU A 171 -9.65 -5.36 -12.75
N ASP A 172 -10.91 -5.32 -13.19
CA ASP A 172 -11.76 -4.14 -13.07
C ASP A 172 -12.07 -3.80 -11.61
N LEU A 173 -12.45 -2.55 -11.33
CA LEU A 173 -12.61 -2.00 -9.98
C LEU A 173 -13.57 -2.83 -9.10
N LYS A 174 -14.72 -3.26 -9.65
CA LYS A 174 -15.72 -4.01 -8.88
C LYS A 174 -15.19 -5.40 -8.52
N LEU A 175 -14.62 -6.10 -9.49
CA LEU A 175 -14.07 -7.43 -9.29
C LEU A 175 -12.85 -7.38 -8.35
N ARG A 176 -12.06 -6.30 -8.41
CA ARG A 176 -10.92 -6.06 -7.51
C ARG A 176 -11.38 -5.98 -6.06
N LYS A 177 -12.42 -5.18 -5.74
CA LYS A 177 -12.98 -5.06 -4.37
C LYS A 177 -13.53 -6.39 -3.85
N ASP A 178 -14.22 -7.15 -4.69
CA ASP A 178 -14.72 -8.48 -4.32
C ASP A 178 -13.53 -9.43 -3.98
N MET A 179 -12.47 -9.40 -4.79
CA MET A 179 -11.28 -10.24 -4.58
C MET A 179 -10.45 -9.83 -3.36
N GLN A 180 -10.36 -8.54 -3.03
CA GLN A 180 -9.73 -8.05 -1.79
C GLN A 180 -10.39 -8.69 -0.57
N ASN A 181 -11.72 -8.59 -0.48
CA ASN A 181 -12.49 -9.19 0.61
C ASN A 181 -12.31 -10.70 0.70
N GLU A 182 -12.25 -11.38 -0.46
CA GLU A 182 -12.06 -12.83 -0.51
C GLU A 182 -10.65 -13.25 -0.06
N LEU A 183 -9.60 -12.55 -0.50
CA LEU A 183 -8.23 -12.80 -0.06
C LEU A 183 -8.08 -12.65 1.45
N LYS A 184 -8.65 -11.59 2.04
CA LYS A 184 -8.65 -11.38 3.49
C LYS A 184 -9.40 -12.49 4.23
N LYS A 185 -10.55 -12.96 3.68
CA LYS A 185 -11.30 -14.10 4.22
C LYS A 185 -10.51 -15.40 4.16
N ILE A 186 -9.88 -15.70 3.02
CA ILE A 186 -9.04 -16.88 2.83
C ILE A 186 -7.87 -16.87 3.81
N GLN A 187 -7.19 -15.74 3.96
CA GLN A 187 -6.07 -15.61 4.91
C GLN A 187 -6.51 -15.90 6.34
N LYS A 188 -7.64 -15.30 6.79
CA LYS A 188 -8.20 -15.55 8.13
C LYS A 188 -8.64 -17.00 8.35
N GLN A 189 -9.23 -17.63 7.33
CA GLN A 189 -9.70 -19.02 7.42
C GLN A 189 -8.55 -20.03 7.44
N THR A 190 -7.49 -19.77 6.67
CA THR A 190 -6.34 -20.68 6.55
C THR A 190 -5.29 -20.45 7.62
N GLY A 191 -5.20 -19.26 8.19
CA GLY A 191 -4.16 -18.85 9.13
C GLY A 191 -2.75 -18.86 8.52
N ILE A 192 -2.64 -18.75 7.19
CA ILE A 192 -1.37 -18.69 6.47
C ILE A 192 -0.88 -17.22 6.46
N THR A 193 0.43 -17.01 6.55
CA THR A 193 1.03 -15.68 6.38
C THR A 193 1.01 -15.28 4.92
N PHE A 194 0.50 -14.08 4.62
CA PHE A 194 0.50 -13.52 3.27
C PHE A 194 1.53 -12.40 3.17
N ILE A 195 2.31 -12.42 2.09
CA ILE A 195 3.17 -11.30 1.68
C ILE A 195 2.65 -10.84 0.32
N TYR A 196 2.12 -9.65 0.29
CA TYR A 196 1.40 -9.07 -0.83
C TYR A 196 2.19 -7.91 -1.41
N VAL A 197 2.33 -7.83 -2.72
CA VAL A 197 2.95 -6.69 -3.42
C VAL A 197 1.88 -5.95 -4.18
N THR A 198 1.83 -4.65 -4.02
CA THR A 198 0.98 -3.74 -4.79
C THR A 198 1.60 -2.35 -4.91
N HIS A 199 1.09 -1.56 -5.82
CA HIS A 199 1.29 -0.11 -5.89
C HIS A 199 -0.01 0.66 -5.55
N ASP A 200 -1.10 -0.06 -5.27
CA ASP A 200 -2.42 0.49 -4.95
C ASP A 200 -2.54 0.69 -3.43
N GLN A 201 -2.75 1.93 -3.03
CA GLN A 201 -2.84 2.35 -1.64
C GLN A 201 -4.10 1.78 -0.97
N GLU A 202 -5.26 1.80 -1.69
CA GLU A 202 -6.53 1.28 -1.17
C GLU A 202 -6.40 -0.21 -0.82
N GLU A 203 -5.72 -1.00 -1.67
CA GLU A 203 -5.43 -2.41 -1.39
C GLU A 203 -4.61 -2.57 -0.10
N ALA A 204 -3.52 -1.82 0.02
CA ALA A 204 -2.63 -1.91 1.17
C ALA A 204 -3.33 -1.52 2.47
N LEU A 205 -4.05 -0.40 2.48
CA LEU A 205 -4.73 0.11 3.68
C LEU A 205 -5.92 -0.77 4.10
N SER A 206 -6.68 -1.33 3.12
CA SER A 206 -7.89 -2.09 3.43
C SER A 206 -7.65 -3.54 3.84
N MET A 207 -6.57 -4.18 3.34
CA MET A 207 -6.35 -5.62 3.53
C MET A 207 -5.31 -5.97 4.60
N SER A 208 -4.33 -5.11 4.84
CA SER A 208 -3.12 -5.48 5.58
C SER A 208 -3.28 -5.41 7.10
N ASP A 209 -2.53 -6.26 7.79
CA ASP A 209 -2.25 -6.08 9.22
C ASP A 209 -1.01 -5.17 9.39
N VAL A 210 -0.06 -5.25 8.43
CA VAL A 210 1.17 -4.45 8.40
C VAL A 210 1.43 -4.00 6.97
N VAL A 211 1.72 -2.71 6.80
CA VAL A 211 2.16 -2.10 5.55
C VAL A 211 3.64 -1.76 5.66
N VAL A 212 4.40 -2.12 4.64
CA VAL A 212 5.82 -1.80 4.46
C VAL A 212 5.94 -0.86 3.27
N VAL A 213 6.14 0.41 3.51
CA VAL A 213 6.30 1.42 2.45
C VAL A 213 7.74 1.42 1.97
N MET A 214 7.95 1.25 0.67
CA MET A 214 9.27 1.17 0.05
C MET A 214 9.45 2.27 -1.00
N ALA A 215 10.62 2.91 -1.00
CA ALA A 215 11.08 3.81 -2.05
C ALA A 215 12.59 3.65 -2.26
N GLU A 216 13.07 3.84 -3.49
CA GLU A 216 14.50 3.86 -3.85
C GLU A 216 15.33 2.68 -3.29
N GLY A 217 14.71 1.49 -3.25
CA GLY A 217 15.36 0.29 -2.74
C GLY A 217 15.51 0.23 -1.22
N LYS A 218 14.85 1.13 -0.48
CA LYS A 218 14.83 1.19 1.00
C LYS A 218 13.42 1.02 1.55
N ILE A 219 13.30 0.58 2.78
CA ILE A 219 12.05 0.69 3.56
C ILE A 219 12.01 2.09 4.16
N GLN A 220 10.93 2.80 3.88
CA GLN A 220 10.68 4.14 4.43
C GLN A 220 9.96 4.05 5.78
N GLN A 221 8.92 3.22 5.85
CA GLN A 221 8.12 3.04 7.07
C GLN A 221 7.52 1.63 7.13
N ILE A 222 7.36 1.11 8.35
CA ILE A 222 6.61 -0.12 8.65
C ILE A 222 5.63 0.22 9.77
N GLY A 223 4.35 -0.10 9.56
CA GLY A 223 3.31 0.18 10.56
C GLY A 223 1.99 -0.48 10.24
N SER A 224 1.01 -0.31 11.11
CA SER A 224 -0.38 -0.62 10.77
C SER A 224 -0.89 0.34 9.67
N PRO A 225 -1.94 -0.02 8.92
CA PRO A 225 -2.55 0.89 7.96
C PRO A 225 -2.88 2.28 8.55
N THR A 226 -3.39 2.31 9.77
CA THR A 226 -3.74 3.54 10.47
C THR A 226 -2.51 4.37 10.81
N ASP A 227 -1.42 3.73 11.33
CA ASP A 227 -0.19 4.44 11.67
C ASP A 227 0.47 5.05 10.42
N ILE A 228 0.50 4.28 9.30
CA ILE A 228 1.08 4.76 8.03
C ILE A 228 0.33 5.96 7.47
N TYR A 229 -1.00 6.00 7.64
CA TYR A 229 -1.83 7.11 7.15
C TYR A 229 -1.76 8.33 8.06
N ASN A 230 -1.92 8.15 9.37
CA ASN A 230 -2.04 9.25 10.34
C ASN A 230 -0.68 9.79 10.80
N GLU A 231 0.34 8.93 10.89
CA GLU A 231 1.67 9.25 11.42
C GLU A 231 2.78 8.94 10.40
N PRO A 232 2.75 9.56 9.19
CA PRO A 232 3.80 9.35 8.21
C PRO A 232 5.14 9.89 8.73
N VAL A 233 6.23 9.15 8.47
CA VAL A 233 7.57 9.54 8.99
C VAL A 233 8.27 10.60 8.16
N ASN A 234 7.84 10.82 6.91
CA ASN A 234 8.39 11.83 6.00
C ASN A 234 7.39 12.22 4.91
N ALA A 235 7.71 13.28 4.18
CA ALA A 235 6.88 13.87 3.14
C ALA A 235 6.52 12.86 2.02
N PHE A 236 7.45 11.97 1.64
CA PHE A 236 7.17 10.93 0.65
C PHE A 236 6.07 9.98 1.12
N VAL A 237 6.15 9.47 2.36
CA VAL A 237 5.12 8.56 2.88
C VAL A 237 3.77 9.27 3.00
N ALA A 238 3.75 10.51 3.47
CA ALA A 238 2.54 11.31 3.60
C ALA A 238 1.81 11.45 2.25
N ASP A 239 2.52 11.89 1.23
CA ASP A 239 1.99 12.12 -0.12
C ASP A 239 1.66 10.81 -0.86
N PHE A 240 2.55 9.81 -0.73
CA PHE A 240 2.37 8.52 -1.42
C PHE A 240 1.18 7.72 -0.88
N ILE A 241 0.78 7.87 0.38
CA ILE A 241 -0.33 7.09 0.98
C ILE A 241 -1.69 7.76 0.77
N GLY A 242 -1.71 9.05 0.61
CA GLY A 242 -2.90 9.86 0.36
C GLY A 242 -2.52 11.30 0.15
N GLU A 243 -3.37 12.05 -0.51
CA GLU A 243 -3.15 13.48 -0.72
C GLU A 243 -2.91 14.18 0.62
N SER A 244 -2.01 15.17 0.62
CA SER A 244 -1.58 15.85 1.84
C SER A 244 -1.14 17.26 1.55
N ASN A 245 -1.56 18.21 2.35
CA ASN A 245 -0.93 19.52 2.39
C ASN A 245 0.34 19.40 3.24
N ILE A 246 1.52 19.62 2.65
CA ILE A 246 2.82 19.48 3.32
C ILE A 246 3.55 20.83 3.26
N LEU A 247 3.73 21.43 4.42
CA LEU A 247 4.28 22.78 4.54
C LEU A 247 5.56 22.79 5.35
N ASP A 248 6.41 23.77 5.07
CA ASP A 248 7.52 24.11 5.93
C ASP A 248 7.02 24.74 7.22
N GLY A 249 7.54 24.27 8.35
CA GLY A 249 7.18 24.80 9.66
C GLY A 249 8.35 24.85 10.63
N VAL A 250 8.09 25.46 11.78
CA VAL A 250 9.05 25.56 12.89
C VAL A 250 8.36 25.11 14.18
N MET A 251 8.93 24.12 14.86
CA MET A 251 8.46 23.75 16.18
C MET A 251 8.90 24.77 17.22
N ASN A 252 7.95 25.48 17.83
CA ASN A 252 8.27 26.51 18.83
C ASN A 252 8.61 25.89 20.19
N GLU A 253 7.78 24.97 20.63
CA GLU A 253 7.86 24.18 21.85
C GLU A 253 6.94 22.96 21.71
N ASP A 254 6.98 22.01 22.61
CA ASP A 254 6.05 20.87 22.62
C ASP A 254 4.60 21.35 22.48
N TYR A 255 3.85 20.73 21.59
CA TYR A 255 2.44 21.02 21.28
C TYR A 255 2.17 22.37 20.58
N LYS A 256 3.23 23.02 20.04
CA LYS A 256 3.08 24.33 19.42
C LYS A 256 3.99 24.53 18.22
N VAL A 257 3.39 24.72 17.06
CA VAL A 257 4.06 24.80 15.74
C VAL A 257 3.69 26.10 15.03
N THR A 258 4.62 26.65 14.24
CA THR A 258 4.37 27.78 13.36
C THR A 258 4.57 27.39 11.92
N PHE A 259 3.56 27.60 11.08
CA PHE A 259 3.60 27.46 9.62
C PHE A 259 2.64 28.50 8.99
N SER A 260 2.79 28.78 7.69
CA SER A 260 1.99 29.83 6.99
C SER A 260 1.89 31.14 7.79
N GLY A 261 2.96 31.56 8.46
CA GLY A 261 3.00 32.78 9.26
C GLY A 261 2.20 32.79 10.57
N HIS A 262 1.50 31.68 10.91
CA HIS A 262 0.62 31.57 12.07
C HIS A 262 1.09 30.46 13.03
N THR A 263 0.77 30.60 14.31
CA THR A 263 1.09 29.62 15.33
C THR A 263 -0.14 28.81 15.71
N PHE A 264 0.01 27.48 15.64
CA PHE A 264 -1.04 26.49 15.91
C PHE A 264 -0.71 25.65 17.12
N GLN A 265 -1.74 25.14 17.79
CA GLN A 265 -1.60 24.03 18.72
C GLN A 265 -1.56 22.72 17.94
N CYS A 266 -0.74 21.77 18.36
CA CYS A 266 -0.67 20.41 17.82
C CYS A 266 -0.58 19.41 18.97
N VAL A 267 -0.57 18.10 18.67
CA VAL A 267 -0.43 17.04 19.68
C VAL A 267 0.98 16.47 19.74
N ASP A 268 1.87 16.89 18.83
CA ASP A 268 3.24 16.40 18.72
C ASP A 268 4.18 17.03 19.73
N LYS A 269 5.21 16.26 20.10
CA LYS A 269 6.25 16.65 21.08
C LYS A 269 7.58 15.95 20.81
N GLY A 270 8.63 16.41 21.47
CA GLY A 270 9.97 15.79 21.39
C GLY A 270 10.84 16.34 20.29
N PHE A 271 10.49 17.51 19.75
CA PHE A 271 11.30 18.31 18.84
C PHE A 271 12.06 19.40 19.61
N ALA A 272 13.21 19.82 19.09
CA ALA A 272 13.93 20.94 19.69
C ALA A 272 13.20 22.27 19.43
N PRO A 273 13.19 23.21 20.39
CA PRO A 273 12.65 24.54 20.12
C PRO A 273 13.37 25.22 18.95
N GLY A 274 12.61 25.70 17.97
CA GLY A 274 13.15 26.29 16.74
C GLY A 274 13.55 25.27 15.66
N GLU A 275 13.28 23.97 15.85
CA GLU A 275 13.58 22.92 14.86
C GLU A 275 12.74 23.14 13.59
N GLN A 276 13.40 23.12 12.44
CA GLN A 276 12.74 23.14 11.13
C GLN A 276 12.09 21.76 10.88
N ILE A 277 10.83 21.78 10.52
CA ILE A 277 10.02 20.54 10.37
C ILE A 277 9.16 20.60 9.11
N ASP A 278 8.60 19.48 8.71
CA ASP A 278 7.48 19.39 7.78
C ASP A 278 6.19 19.24 8.57
N VAL A 279 5.17 20.01 8.21
CA VAL A 279 3.81 19.92 8.75
C VAL A 279 2.94 19.25 7.73
N VAL A 280 2.21 18.21 8.13
CA VAL A 280 1.23 17.51 7.29
C VAL A 280 -0.16 17.78 7.80
N VAL A 281 -1.06 18.15 6.89
CA VAL A 281 -2.50 18.27 7.14
C VAL A 281 -3.24 17.56 6.02
N ARG A 282 -4.11 16.62 6.36
CA ARG A 282 -4.91 15.90 5.37
C ARG A 282 -6.00 16.81 4.79
N PRO A 283 -6.31 16.74 3.48
CA PRO A 283 -7.35 17.56 2.86
C PRO A 283 -8.74 17.41 3.48
N GLU A 284 -9.08 16.21 3.99
CA GLU A 284 -10.34 15.91 4.66
C GLU A 284 -10.44 16.46 6.09
N ASP A 285 -9.31 16.82 6.70
CA ASP A 285 -9.23 17.37 8.07
C ASP A 285 -9.18 18.90 8.08
N VAL A 286 -9.41 19.52 6.93
CA VAL A 286 -9.43 20.99 6.76
C VAL A 286 -10.87 21.44 6.64
N ASP A 287 -11.35 22.19 7.63
CA ASP A 287 -12.70 22.74 7.65
C ASP A 287 -12.76 24.08 6.93
N VAL A 288 -13.75 24.22 6.03
CA VAL A 288 -14.09 25.50 5.40
C VAL A 288 -15.06 26.26 6.32
N VAL A 289 -14.66 27.47 6.74
CA VAL A 289 -15.44 28.33 7.62
C VAL A 289 -15.58 29.75 7.03
N ALA A 290 -16.35 30.61 7.67
CA ALA A 290 -16.39 32.01 7.25
C ALA A 290 -15.02 32.68 7.48
N PRO A 291 -14.57 33.64 6.62
CA PRO A 291 -13.23 34.23 6.72
C PRO A 291 -12.87 34.79 8.10
N LYS A 292 -13.85 35.34 8.82
CA LYS A 292 -13.67 35.91 10.17
C LYS A 292 -13.46 34.86 11.27
N ASP A 293 -13.87 33.60 11.03
CA ASP A 293 -13.84 32.50 11.97
C ASP A 293 -12.67 31.52 11.69
N GLY A 294 -11.96 31.73 10.55
CA GLY A 294 -10.83 30.92 10.14
C GLY A 294 -9.53 31.24 10.87
N MET A 295 -8.68 30.24 11.05
CA MET A 295 -7.29 30.39 11.50
C MET A 295 -6.41 30.95 10.38
N LEU A 296 -6.69 30.55 9.15
CA LEU A 296 -6.10 31.06 7.91
C LEU A 296 -7.23 31.56 7.00
N THR A 297 -6.90 32.44 6.03
CA THR A 297 -7.83 32.90 5.01
C THR A 297 -7.20 32.78 3.63
N GLY A 298 -7.99 32.38 2.64
CA GLY A 298 -7.49 32.21 1.29
C GLY A 298 -8.57 32.40 0.23
N THR A 299 -8.13 32.43 -1.03
CA THR A 299 -9.02 32.54 -2.19
C THR A 299 -9.11 31.20 -2.90
N VAL A 300 -10.33 30.73 -3.13
CA VAL A 300 -10.59 29.50 -3.87
C VAL A 300 -10.18 29.69 -5.33
N THR A 301 -9.26 28.87 -5.82
CA THR A 301 -8.76 28.90 -7.20
C THR A 301 -9.38 27.84 -8.09
N SER A 302 -9.75 26.65 -7.55
CA SER A 302 -10.39 25.57 -8.29
C SER A 302 -11.34 24.77 -7.42
N VAL A 303 -12.41 24.22 -8.02
CA VAL A 303 -13.36 23.32 -7.37
C VAL A 303 -13.74 22.20 -8.35
N THR A 304 -13.44 20.95 -7.96
CA THR A 304 -13.70 19.76 -8.78
C THR A 304 -14.58 18.76 -8.04
N PHE A 305 -15.71 18.36 -8.62
CA PHE A 305 -16.58 17.34 -8.03
C PHE A 305 -16.07 15.93 -8.32
N LYS A 306 -15.79 15.14 -7.29
CA LYS A 306 -15.30 13.76 -7.36
C LYS A 306 -16.37 12.69 -7.04
N GLY A 307 -17.63 13.07 -7.05
CA GLY A 307 -18.77 12.16 -6.83
C GLY A 307 -19.22 12.08 -5.37
N VAL A 308 -18.32 12.01 -4.41
CA VAL A 308 -18.62 11.94 -2.97
C VAL A 308 -18.30 13.25 -2.27
N HIS A 309 -17.27 13.95 -2.71
CA HIS A 309 -16.80 15.22 -2.17
C HIS A 309 -16.37 16.14 -3.31
N TYR A 310 -16.13 17.40 -2.97
CA TYR A 310 -15.45 18.38 -3.79
C TYR A 310 -13.98 18.46 -3.37
N GLU A 311 -13.07 18.46 -4.34
CA GLU A 311 -11.68 18.89 -4.16
C GLU A 311 -11.62 20.39 -4.43
N ILE A 312 -11.23 21.15 -3.43
CA ILE A 312 -11.18 22.60 -3.44
C ILE A 312 -9.73 23.02 -3.30
N ILE A 313 -9.19 23.75 -4.29
CA ILE A 313 -7.85 24.32 -4.21
C ILE A 313 -7.97 25.77 -3.74
N VAL A 314 -7.24 26.11 -2.70
CA VAL A 314 -7.26 27.41 -2.04
C VAL A 314 -5.87 28.00 -2.00
N ASP A 315 -5.70 29.20 -2.53
CA ASP A 315 -4.46 29.97 -2.39
C ASP A 315 -4.44 30.66 -1.02
N ILE A 316 -3.47 30.27 -0.19
CA ILE A 316 -3.19 30.89 1.10
C ILE A 316 -1.75 31.36 1.10
N ASP A 317 -1.53 32.67 0.95
CA ASP A 317 -0.22 33.33 0.91
C ASP A 317 0.74 32.74 -0.13
N GLY A 318 0.22 32.29 -1.28
CA GLY A 318 0.98 31.75 -2.40
C GLY A 318 1.22 30.23 -2.32
N PHE A 319 0.77 29.55 -1.27
CA PHE A 319 0.75 28.08 -1.18
C PHE A 319 -0.65 27.57 -1.52
N LYS A 320 -0.74 26.57 -2.40
CA LYS A 320 -2.00 25.99 -2.85
C LYS A 320 -2.38 24.79 -1.97
N TRP A 321 -3.32 25.03 -1.07
CA TRP A 321 -3.92 24.00 -0.25
C TRP A 321 -4.98 23.22 -1.01
N MET A 322 -5.02 21.89 -0.83
CA MET A 322 -6.17 21.07 -1.18
C MET A 322 -7.07 20.86 0.04
N ILE A 323 -8.38 20.99 -0.16
CA ILE A 323 -9.41 20.71 0.84
C ILE A 323 -10.40 19.73 0.23
N GLN A 324 -10.80 18.70 0.98
CA GLN A 324 -11.88 17.78 0.60
C GLN A 324 -13.11 18.09 1.45
N SER A 325 -14.19 18.56 0.82
CA SER A 325 -15.43 18.91 1.51
C SER A 325 -16.67 18.34 0.81
N THR A 326 -17.70 17.99 1.57
CA THR A 326 -19.02 17.66 1.01
C THR A 326 -19.80 18.89 0.60
N ASP A 327 -19.42 20.06 1.09
CA ASP A 327 -20.06 21.34 0.80
C ASP A 327 -19.40 22.02 -0.41
N PHE A 328 -20.21 22.58 -1.29
CA PHE A 328 -19.74 23.33 -2.46
C PHE A 328 -19.33 24.75 -2.06
N VAL A 329 -18.25 25.23 -2.65
CA VAL A 329 -17.76 26.61 -2.52
C VAL A 329 -17.54 27.19 -3.91
N ASP A 330 -17.88 28.48 -4.11
CA ASP A 330 -17.66 29.16 -5.40
C ASP A 330 -16.17 29.44 -5.66
N VAL A 331 -15.74 29.28 -6.91
CA VAL A 331 -14.42 29.74 -7.35
C VAL A 331 -14.32 31.26 -7.17
N ASN A 332 -13.15 31.75 -6.77
CA ASN A 332 -12.87 33.13 -6.36
C ASN A 332 -13.55 33.56 -5.03
N ALA A 333 -14.21 32.67 -4.33
CA ALA A 333 -14.68 32.98 -2.97
C ALA A 333 -13.49 33.14 -2.02
N ASN A 334 -13.60 34.12 -1.09
CA ASN A 334 -12.67 34.22 0.02
C ASN A 334 -13.23 33.41 1.19
N ILE A 335 -12.47 32.43 1.67
CA ILE A 335 -12.87 31.52 2.74
C ILE A 335 -11.91 31.57 3.93
N GLY A 336 -12.40 31.18 5.09
CA GLY A 336 -11.59 30.82 6.24
C GLY A 336 -11.30 29.33 6.28
N VAL A 337 -10.14 28.98 6.81
CA VAL A 337 -9.70 27.60 7.05
C VAL A 337 -9.50 27.38 8.54
N SER A 338 -10.06 26.31 9.07
CA SER A 338 -9.88 25.83 10.45
C SER A 338 -9.30 24.43 10.46
N ILE A 339 -8.38 24.15 11.38
CA ILE A 339 -7.68 22.86 11.49
C ILE A 339 -7.63 22.51 12.98
N ASP A 340 -8.11 21.31 13.32
CA ASP A 340 -8.04 20.84 14.68
C ASP A 340 -6.59 20.45 15.09
N PRO A 341 -6.20 20.61 16.35
CA PRO A 341 -4.82 20.31 16.79
C PRO A 341 -4.34 18.88 16.55
N ASP A 342 -5.23 17.89 16.54
CA ASP A 342 -4.95 16.49 16.29
C ASP A 342 -4.88 16.13 14.79
N ALA A 343 -5.32 17.05 13.93
CA ALA A 343 -5.18 16.96 12.47
C ALA A 343 -3.83 17.49 11.95
N ILE A 344 -3.02 18.11 12.80
CA ILE A 344 -1.70 18.64 12.47
C ILE A 344 -0.64 17.62 12.88
N HIS A 345 -0.01 16.95 11.90
CA HIS A 345 1.07 16.01 12.15
C HIS A 345 2.44 16.61 11.79
N ILE A 346 3.43 16.40 12.67
CA ILE A 346 4.76 16.99 12.55
C ILE A 346 5.80 15.93 12.18
N MET A 347 6.53 16.19 11.11
CA MET A 347 7.62 15.33 10.64
C MET A 347 8.96 16.05 10.69
N LYS A 348 10.03 15.28 10.90
CA LYS A 348 11.39 15.81 10.72
C LYS A 348 11.70 16.04 9.26
N LYS A 349 12.51 17.07 8.98
CA LYS A 349 13.04 17.30 7.62
C LYS A 349 13.78 16.07 7.12
N SER A 350 13.58 15.74 5.85
CA SER A 350 14.17 14.61 5.16
C SER A 350 14.63 14.99 3.75
N GLU A 351 15.20 14.04 3.03
CA GLU A 351 15.56 14.22 1.61
C GLU A 351 14.34 14.48 0.71
N PHE A 352 13.12 14.23 1.20
CA PHE A 352 11.85 14.42 0.50
C PHE A 352 11.16 15.76 0.82
N SER A 353 11.69 16.56 1.75
CA SER A 353 11.09 17.83 2.16
C SER A 353 11.03 18.84 1.02
N GLY A 354 9.90 19.54 0.89
CA GLY A 354 9.67 20.55 -0.15
C GLY A 354 9.42 19.99 -1.56
N GLN A 355 9.21 18.66 -1.71
CA GLN A 355 8.94 18.04 -3.02
C GLN A 355 7.45 17.73 -3.24
N TYR A 356 6.63 17.77 -2.20
CA TYR A 356 5.25 17.31 -2.20
C TYR A 356 4.33 18.29 -1.46
N GLY A 357 3.03 18.18 -1.71
CA GLY A 357 1.98 18.78 -0.89
C GLY A 357 1.60 20.22 -1.24
N ASP A 358 2.26 20.85 -2.21
CA ASP A 358 1.83 22.12 -2.81
C ASP A 358 1.13 21.84 -4.15
N TYR A 359 -0.15 22.19 -4.24
CA TYR A 359 -0.98 21.90 -5.41
C TYR A 359 -0.98 23.05 -6.45
N SER A 360 0.08 23.84 -6.51
CA SER A 360 0.23 24.94 -7.46
C SER A 360 0.09 24.50 -8.92
N THR A 361 0.69 23.35 -9.28
CA THR A 361 0.61 22.79 -10.65
C THR A 361 -0.79 22.27 -10.99
N PHE A 362 -1.54 21.79 -10.01
CA PHE A 362 -2.88 21.22 -10.22
C PHE A 362 -3.89 22.30 -10.68
N SER A 363 -3.84 23.52 -10.12
CA SER A 363 -4.69 24.62 -10.56
C SER A 363 -4.30 25.14 -11.95
N ASP A 364 -3.00 25.16 -12.27
CA ASP A 364 -2.48 25.63 -13.55
C ASP A 364 -2.87 24.67 -14.70
N GLU A 365 -2.81 23.32 -14.47
CA GLU A 365 -3.25 22.31 -15.44
C GLU A 365 -4.75 22.40 -15.76
N ILE A 366 -5.60 22.70 -14.76
CA ILE A 366 -7.05 22.87 -14.97
C ILE A 366 -7.33 24.16 -15.77
N ASP A 367 -6.62 25.24 -15.50
CA ASP A 367 -6.74 26.50 -16.23
C ASP A 367 -6.27 26.36 -17.69
N GLU A 368 -5.22 25.57 -17.97
CA GLU A 368 -4.78 25.25 -19.33
C GLU A 368 -5.83 24.40 -20.09
N LEU A 369 -6.44 23.40 -19.45
CA LEU A 369 -7.51 22.59 -20.05
C LEU A 369 -8.77 23.39 -20.33
N SER A 370 -9.15 24.33 -19.44
CA SER A 370 -10.32 25.20 -19.62
C SER A 370 -10.13 26.23 -20.74
N ASN A 371 -8.89 26.67 -20.99
CA ASN A 371 -8.56 27.59 -22.07
C ASN A 371 -8.48 26.92 -23.47
N THR A 372 -8.35 25.62 -23.55
CA THR A 372 -8.31 24.86 -24.82
C THR A 372 -9.69 24.56 -25.38
N GLU A 373 -10.78 24.61 -24.62
CA GLU A 373 -12.15 24.41 -25.08
C GLU A 373 -12.79 25.66 -25.75
N THR A 374 -12.15 26.83 -25.72
CA THR A 374 -12.67 28.05 -26.34
C THR A 374 -12.13 28.36 -27.73
N VAL A 375 -11.38 27.46 -28.37
CA VAL A 375 -10.90 27.63 -29.73
C VAL A 375 -11.47 26.51 -30.63
N GLY A 376 -12.73 26.63 -30.96
CA GLY A 376 -13.40 25.74 -31.89
C GLY A 376 -14.82 26.15 -32.20
N ASP A 377 -14.99 27.27 -32.94
CA ASP A 377 -16.15 27.57 -33.79
C ASP A 377 -15.75 27.48 -35.26
#